data_9bffa52ea528f376e3f8899fed770bf8
#
_entry.id   9bffa52ea528f376e3f8899fed770bf8
#
_cell.length_a   1.000
_cell.length_b   1.000
_cell.length_c   1.000
_cell.angle_alpha   90.00
_cell.angle_beta   90.00
_cell.angle_gamma   90.00
#
_symmetry.space_group_name_H-M   'P 1'
#
loop_
_entity.id
_entity.type
_entity.pdbx_description
1 polymer ?
#
loop_
_entity_poly.entity_id
_entity_poly.type
_entity_poly.pdbx_seq_one_letter_code
_entity_poly.pdbx_strand_id
1 'polypeptide(L)'
;MSKSRIALVGSSSTGKSTVAELLKPYLKNYDFVAESTRTVRSYGFPINEEGTSNTQLAIAAFHLEALLSDEALILDRGFLDLVVYSRLLDNMEAPVLDYIEATWKRVQHRYTGYVYFPIEFDSVADGVRSVNEDWRRAVDKEFLREMNINNINYLTVTGSPMQRVNQILDNEGKLAGTL
;
A
#
# COMPACT_ATOMS: atom_id res chain seq x y z
N MET A 1 21.07 7.29 -10.36
CA MET A 1 20.61 6.30 -9.38
C MET A 1 19.08 6.38 -9.31
N SER A 2 18.38 5.24 -9.32
CA SER A 2 16.92 5.23 -9.10
C SER A 2 16.63 5.85 -7.73
N LYS A 3 15.67 6.79 -7.66
CA LYS A 3 15.25 7.36 -6.37
C LYS A 3 14.51 6.30 -5.54
N SER A 4 14.64 6.38 -4.24
CA SER A 4 14.02 5.47 -3.29
C SER A 4 12.49 5.59 -3.33
N ARG A 5 11.79 4.46 -3.39
CA ARG A 5 10.32 4.38 -3.32
C ARG A 5 9.93 3.26 -2.37
N ILE A 6 9.50 3.62 -1.18
CA ILE A 6 9.15 2.70 -0.11
C ILE A 6 7.63 2.70 0.06
N ALA A 7 7.00 1.55 -0.14
CA ALA A 7 5.56 1.39 0.05
C ALA A 7 5.23 0.81 1.43
N LEU A 8 4.31 1.44 2.15
CA LEU A 8 3.71 0.92 3.37
C LEU A 8 2.50 0.08 2.97
N VAL A 9 2.56 -1.23 3.15
CA VAL A 9 1.56 -2.18 2.67
C VAL A 9 0.91 -2.98 3.79
N GLY A 10 -0.27 -3.52 3.55
CA GLY A 10 -1.03 -4.33 4.49
C GLY A 10 -2.51 -3.96 4.51
N SER A 11 -3.32 -4.75 5.19
CA SER A 11 -4.76 -4.58 5.26
C SER A 11 -5.19 -3.23 5.85
N SER A 12 -6.48 -2.91 5.77
CA SER A 12 -7.05 -1.70 6.38
C SER A 12 -6.85 -1.69 7.91
N SER A 13 -6.85 -0.50 8.52
CA SER A 13 -6.76 -0.30 9.98
C SER A 13 -5.55 -0.95 10.66
N THR A 14 -4.41 -1.08 9.97
CA THR A 14 -3.16 -1.61 10.53
C THR A 14 -2.18 -0.52 11.00
N GLY A 15 -2.56 0.76 10.92
CA GLY A 15 -1.76 1.88 11.42
C GLY A 15 -0.77 2.50 10.44
N LYS A 16 -0.81 2.13 9.14
CA LYS A 16 0.08 2.67 8.09
C LYS A 16 0.09 4.20 8.05
N SER A 17 -1.08 4.82 7.89
CA SER A 17 -1.20 6.29 7.80
C SER A 17 -0.70 6.99 9.06
N THR A 18 -0.95 6.42 10.24
CA THR A 18 -0.42 6.97 11.51
C THR A 18 1.11 6.95 11.53
N VAL A 19 1.70 5.85 11.11
CA VAL A 19 3.17 5.71 11.05
C VAL A 19 3.75 6.61 9.95
N ALA A 20 3.10 6.73 8.79
CA ALA A 20 3.50 7.65 7.72
C ALA A 20 3.59 9.10 8.23
N GLU A 21 2.57 9.57 8.95
CA GLU A 21 2.60 10.92 9.54
C GLU A 21 3.73 11.10 10.57
N LEU A 22 3.97 10.10 11.41
CA LEU A 22 5.03 10.13 12.40
C LEU A 22 6.44 10.03 11.80
N LEU A 23 6.60 9.50 10.60
CA LEU A 23 7.88 9.44 9.89
C LEU A 23 8.31 10.79 9.28
N LYS A 24 7.37 11.66 8.92
CA LYS A 24 7.65 12.93 8.24
C LYS A 24 8.75 13.80 8.88
N PRO A 25 8.80 13.97 10.22
CA PRO A 25 9.86 14.77 10.85
C PRO A 25 11.26 14.18 10.69
N TYR A 26 11.36 12.86 10.49
CA TYR A 26 12.64 12.14 10.43
C TYR A 26 13.13 11.95 9.00
N LEU A 27 12.23 11.74 8.04
CA LEU A 27 12.54 11.45 6.63
C LEU A 27 12.24 12.67 5.74
N LYS A 28 12.91 13.80 6.01
CA LYS A 28 12.69 15.10 5.34
C LYS A 28 13.11 15.12 3.86
N ASN A 29 13.88 14.13 3.43
CA ASN A 29 14.33 13.94 2.06
C ASN A 29 13.40 13.06 1.23
N TYR A 30 12.25 12.67 1.79
CA TYR A 30 11.19 11.93 1.11
C TYR A 30 9.92 12.77 1.01
N ASP A 31 9.25 12.68 -0.13
CA ASP A 31 7.88 13.11 -0.28
C ASP A 31 6.93 12.01 0.17
N PHE A 32 5.86 12.40 0.87
CA PHE A 32 4.87 11.47 1.41
C PHE A 32 3.62 11.49 0.55
N VAL A 33 3.32 10.34 -0.06
CA VAL A 33 2.12 10.13 -0.87
C VAL A 33 1.03 9.51 0.00
N ALA A 34 -0.06 10.25 0.19
CA ALA A 34 -1.19 9.80 0.99
C ALA A 34 -2.02 8.71 0.28
N GLU A 35 -2.79 7.94 1.06
CA GLU A 35 -3.70 6.92 0.55
C GLU A 35 -4.73 7.51 -0.44
N SER A 36 -4.68 7.06 -1.69
CA SER A 36 -5.56 7.54 -2.78
C SER A 36 -7.02 7.11 -2.63
N THR A 37 -7.31 6.04 -1.89
CA THR A 37 -8.66 5.50 -1.70
C THR A 37 -9.63 6.55 -1.14
N ARG A 38 -9.16 7.41 -0.21
CA ARG A 38 -9.99 8.50 0.34
C ARG A 38 -10.36 9.55 -0.71
N THR A 39 -9.42 9.88 -1.59
CA THR A 39 -9.65 10.81 -2.70
C THR A 39 -10.64 10.23 -3.71
N VAL A 40 -10.44 8.98 -4.09
CA VAL A 40 -11.34 8.27 -5.02
C VAL A 40 -12.76 8.20 -4.45
N ARG A 41 -12.90 7.90 -3.14
CA ARG A 41 -14.20 7.96 -2.45
C ARG A 41 -14.85 9.33 -2.50
N SER A 42 -14.07 10.41 -2.32
CA SER A 42 -14.63 11.78 -2.37
C SER A 42 -15.19 12.14 -3.74
N TYR A 43 -14.80 11.44 -4.80
CA TYR A 43 -15.35 11.54 -6.14
C TYR A 43 -16.60 10.66 -6.36
N GLY A 44 -17.07 9.99 -5.30
CA GLY A 44 -18.30 9.18 -5.34
C GLY A 44 -18.10 7.72 -5.73
N PHE A 45 -16.87 7.24 -5.86
CA PHE A 45 -16.62 5.82 -6.14
C PHE A 45 -16.85 4.96 -4.90
N PRO A 46 -17.47 3.79 -5.03
CA PRO A 46 -17.54 2.81 -3.94
C PRO A 46 -16.15 2.25 -3.65
N ILE A 47 -15.86 1.95 -2.39
CA ILE A 47 -14.54 1.46 -1.95
C ILE A 47 -14.68 0.20 -1.10
N ASN A 48 -13.55 -0.40 -0.70
CA ASN A 48 -13.49 -1.65 0.06
C ASN A 48 -14.19 -2.79 -0.70
N GLU A 49 -15.01 -3.59 -0.02
CA GLU A 49 -15.73 -4.74 -0.59
C GLU A 49 -16.72 -4.35 -1.71
N GLU A 50 -17.18 -3.10 -1.71
CA GLU A 50 -18.10 -2.56 -2.72
C GLU A 50 -17.35 -1.96 -3.93
N GLY A 51 -16.02 -1.99 -3.90
CA GLY A 51 -15.18 -1.47 -4.98
C GLY A 51 -15.50 -2.13 -6.33
N THR A 52 -15.32 -1.38 -7.40
CA THR A 52 -15.59 -1.83 -8.77
C THR A 52 -14.36 -1.68 -9.65
N SER A 53 -14.41 -2.22 -10.87
CA SER A 53 -13.37 -2.02 -11.88
C SER A 53 -13.04 -0.53 -12.08
N ASN A 54 -14.05 0.35 -12.11
CA ASN A 54 -13.84 1.79 -12.25
C ASN A 54 -13.12 2.40 -11.03
N THR A 55 -13.44 1.91 -9.82
CA THR A 55 -12.73 2.30 -8.60
C THR A 55 -11.25 1.95 -8.70
N GLN A 56 -10.95 0.72 -9.12
CA GLN A 56 -9.59 0.23 -9.21
C GLN A 56 -8.78 0.95 -10.31
N LEU A 57 -9.40 1.27 -11.43
CA LEU A 57 -8.77 2.10 -12.48
C LEU A 57 -8.47 3.52 -11.99
N ALA A 58 -9.37 4.13 -11.22
CA ALA A 58 -9.12 5.45 -10.64
C ALA A 58 -7.95 5.41 -9.64
N ILE A 59 -7.88 4.39 -8.77
CA ILE A 59 -6.76 4.19 -7.84
C ILE A 59 -5.45 3.92 -8.60
N ALA A 60 -5.50 3.12 -9.70
CA ALA A 60 -4.34 2.85 -10.54
C ALA A 60 -3.70 4.13 -11.09
N ALA A 61 -4.53 5.09 -11.52
CA ALA A 61 -4.05 6.36 -12.05
C ALA A 61 -3.20 7.13 -11.02
N PHE A 62 -3.65 7.22 -9.77
CA PHE A 62 -2.89 7.86 -8.69
C PHE A 62 -1.56 7.15 -8.39
N HIS A 63 -1.57 5.81 -8.37
CA HIS A 63 -0.33 5.07 -8.15
C HIS A 63 0.66 5.23 -9.30
N LEU A 64 0.19 5.24 -10.54
CA LEU A 64 1.04 5.46 -11.71
C LEU A 64 1.60 6.87 -11.73
N GLU A 65 0.79 7.89 -11.42
CA GLU A 65 1.25 9.28 -11.28
C GLU A 65 2.38 9.39 -10.25
N ALA A 66 2.19 8.82 -9.06
CA ALA A 66 3.22 8.82 -8.02
C ALA A 66 4.53 8.18 -8.51
N LEU A 67 4.46 7.09 -9.29
CA LEU A 67 5.63 6.43 -9.83
C LEU A 67 6.34 7.22 -10.94
N LEU A 68 5.73 8.26 -11.51
CA LEU A 68 6.37 9.18 -12.45
C LEU A 68 7.22 10.24 -11.75
N SER A 69 7.04 10.47 -10.46
CA SER A 69 7.83 11.43 -9.68
C SER A 69 9.32 11.09 -9.73
N ASP A 70 10.15 12.12 -9.83
CA ASP A 70 11.60 12.02 -9.70
C ASP A 70 12.08 12.19 -8.25
N GLU A 71 11.17 12.28 -7.29
CA GLU A 71 11.48 12.41 -5.87
C GLU A 71 11.59 11.04 -5.17
N ALA A 72 12.27 11.01 -4.02
CA ALA A 72 12.22 9.86 -3.11
C ALA A 72 10.87 9.85 -2.40
N LEU A 73 10.19 8.70 -2.36
CA LEU A 73 8.81 8.61 -1.91
C LEU A 73 8.63 7.60 -0.76
N ILE A 74 7.80 8.00 0.22
CA ILE A 74 7.11 7.10 1.13
C ILE A 74 5.64 7.08 0.70
N LEU A 75 5.13 5.92 0.32
CA LEU A 75 3.76 5.77 -0.16
C LEU A 75 2.90 5.07 0.89
N ASP A 76 1.84 5.73 1.36
CA ASP A 76 0.79 5.07 2.14
C ASP A 76 -0.09 4.27 1.17
N ARG A 77 0.23 3.01 1.00
CA ARG A 77 -0.14 2.06 -0.04
C ARG A 77 0.65 2.24 -1.35
N GLY A 78 0.74 1.15 -2.09
CA GLY A 78 1.40 1.09 -3.38
C GLY A 78 0.58 0.32 -4.42
N PHE A 79 1.15 0.13 -5.61
CA PHE A 79 0.49 -0.64 -6.66
C PHE A 79 0.26 -2.12 -6.27
N LEU A 80 1.03 -2.65 -5.33
CA LEU A 80 0.81 -3.97 -4.74
C LEU A 80 -0.55 -4.05 -4.03
N ASP A 81 -0.93 -3.00 -3.28
CA ASP A 81 -2.26 -2.91 -2.64
C ASP A 81 -3.37 -3.02 -3.68
N LEU A 82 -3.23 -2.30 -4.80
CA LEU A 82 -4.20 -2.34 -5.88
C LEU A 82 -4.40 -3.77 -6.43
N VAL A 83 -3.32 -4.51 -6.66
CA VAL A 83 -3.39 -5.91 -7.13
C VAL A 83 -4.12 -6.79 -6.12
N VAL A 84 -3.72 -6.71 -4.84
CA VAL A 84 -4.28 -7.51 -3.75
C VAL A 84 -5.78 -7.27 -3.61
N TYR A 85 -6.19 -6.00 -3.54
CA TYR A 85 -7.61 -5.66 -3.41
C TYR A 85 -8.41 -6.04 -4.66
N SER A 86 -7.88 -5.80 -5.86
CA SER A 86 -8.58 -6.14 -7.12
C SER A 86 -8.91 -7.62 -7.26
N ARG A 87 -8.04 -8.50 -6.79
CA ARG A 87 -8.27 -9.95 -6.85
C ARG A 87 -9.37 -10.45 -5.92
N LEU A 88 -9.66 -9.70 -4.86
CA LEU A 88 -10.64 -10.08 -3.85
C LEU A 88 -12.02 -9.49 -4.10
N LEU A 89 -12.15 -8.57 -5.07
CA LEU A 89 -13.42 -7.95 -5.42
C LEU A 89 -14.26 -8.85 -6.34
N ASP A 90 -15.48 -9.17 -5.92
CA ASP A 90 -16.41 -10.01 -6.69
C ASP A 90 -16.84 -9.37 -8.02
N ASN A 91 -16.82 -8.04 -8.07
CA ASN A 91 -17.31 -7.25 -9.22
C ASN A 91 -16.19 -6.77 -10.16
N MET A 92 -15.03 -7.45 -10.16
CA MET A 92 -13.93 -7.12 -11.06
C MET A 92 -14.15 -7.70 -12.44
N GLU A 93 -14.11 -6.83 -13.44
CA GLU A 93 -14.09 -7.24 -14.84
C GLU A 93 -12.73 -7.82 -15.21
N ALA A 94 -12.73 -9.02 -15.82
CA ALA A 94 -11.50 -9.72 -16.16
C ALA A 94 -10.50 -8.86 -16.98
N PRO A 95 -10.90 -8.09 -18.01
CA PRO A 95 -9.94 -7.24 -18.72
C PRO A 95 -9.28 -6.17 -17.87
N VAL A 96 -9.98 -5.65 -16.84
CA VAL A 96 -9.43 -4.65 -15.93
C VAL A 96 -8.44 -5.30 -14.96
N LEU A 97 -8.77 -6.47 -14.43
CA LEU A 97 -7.85 -7.24 -13.58
C LEU A 97 -6.57 -7.60 -14.35
N ASP A 98 -6.70 -8.09 -15.59
CA ASP A 98 -5.56 -8.40 -16.47
C ASP A 98 -4.67 -7.17 -16.71
N TYR A 99 -5.28 -6.00 -16.94
CA TYR A 99 -4.56 -4.74 -17.08
C TYR A 99 -3.77 -4.38 -15.81
N ILE A 100 -4.39 -4.48 -14.65
CA ILE A 100 -3.76 -4.18 -13.35
C ILE A 100 -2.58 -5.14 -13.11
N GLU A 101 -2.77 -6.42 -13.32
CA GLU A 101 -1.70 -7.42 -13.15
C GLU A 101 -0.54 -7.25 -14.14
N ALA A 102 -0.88 -6.99 -15.42
CA ALA A 102 0.14 -6.72 -16.43
C ALA A 102 0.91 -5.43 -16.14
N THR A 103 0.25 -4.42 -15.60
CA THR A 103 0.88 -3.16 -15.18
C THR A 103 1.78 -3.39 -13.98
N TRP A 104 1.32 -4.15 -12.98
CA TRP A 104 2.12 -4.52 -11.81
C TRP A 104 3.46 -5.14 -12.21
N LYS A 105 3.44 -6.15 -13.07
CA LYS A 105 4.66 -6.80 -13.59
C LYS A 105 5.66 -5.81 -14.21
N ARG A 106 5.18 -4.69 -14.74
CA ARG A 106 6.01 -3.66 -15.36
C ARG A 106 6.53 -2.62 -14.37
N VAL A 107 5.80 -2.35 -13.29
CA VAL A 107 6.14 -1.24 -12.37
C VAL A 107 6.74 -1.70 -11.04
N GLN A 108 6.61 -2.97 -10.66
CA GLN A 108 7.06 -3.48 -9.36
C GLN A 108 8.54 -3.19 -9.07
N HIS A 109 9.40 -3.22 -10.08
CA HIS A 109 10.82 -2.94 -9.95
C HIS A 109 11.14 -1.45 -9.63
N ARG A 110 10.16 -0.57 -9.70
CA ARG A 110 10.31 0.84 -9.32
C ARG A 110 10.25 1.06 -7.82
N TYR A 111 9.73 0.11 -7.06
CA TYR A 111 9.78 0.13 -5.60
C TYR A 111 11.12 -0.42 -5.12
N THR A 112 11.74 0.28 -4.19
CA THR A 112 13.02 -0.11 -3.59
C THR A 112 12.83 -0.87 -2.28
N GLY A 113 11.69 -0.67 -1.60
CA GLY A 113 11.39 -1.33 -0.34
C GLY A 113 9.89 -1.41 -0.06
N TYR A 114 9.55 -2.39 0.76
CA TYR A 114 8.21 -2.60 1.28
C TYR A 114 8.25 -2.72 2.79
N VAL A 115 7.31 -2.05 3.46
CA VAL A 115 7.07 -2.19 4.89
C VAL A 115 5.68 -2.79 5.07
N TYR A 116 5.65 -4.01 5.60
CA TYR A 116 4.41 -4.74 5.84
C TYR A 116 3.91 -4.52 7.25
N PHE A 117 2.63 -4.18 7.36
CA PHE A 117 1.90 -3.94 8.60
C PHE A 117 0.89 -5.06 8.82
N PRO A 118 1.19 -6.06 9.66
CA PRO A 118 0.26 -7.13 9.98
C PRO A 118 -0.94 -6.61 10.78
N ILE A 119 -2.02 -7.41 10.80
CA ILE A 119 -3.17 -7.16 11.66
C ILE A 119 -2.76 -7.49 13.10
N GLU A 120 -2.66 -6.48 13.98
CA GLU A 120 -2.35 -6.65 15.41
C GLU A 120 -3.50 -6.18 16.33
N PHE A 121 -4.49 -5.48 15.79
CA PHE A 121 -5.63 -4.96 16.55
C PHE A 121 -6.90 -4.96 15.70
N ASP A 122 -8.02 -4.89 16.39
CA ASP A 122 -9.34 -4.80 15.75
C ASP A 122 -9.49 -3.52 14.92
N SER A 123 -10.37 -3.58 13.93
CA SER A 123 -10.67 -2.41 13.11
C SER A 123 -11.46 -1.37 13.92
N VAL A 124 -11.15 -0.10 13.67
CA VAL A 124 -11.92 1.02 14.19
C VAL A 124 -12.72 1.63 13.05
N ALA A 125 -14.04 1.74 13.23
CA ALA A 125 -14.93 2.37 12.27
C ALA A 125 -14.62 3.87 12.16
N ASP A 126 -14.13 4.30 10.98
CA ASP A 126 -13.92 5.73 10.64
C ASP A 126 -14.81 6.17 9.47
N GLY A 127 -15.78 5.33 9.09
CA GLY A 127 -16.69 5.56 7.97
C GLY A 127 -16.05 5.44 6.59
N VAL A 128 -14.76 5.14 6.50
CA VAL A 128 -14.02 4.92 5.24
C VAL A 128 -13.51 3.48 5.14
N ARG A 129 -13.00 2.95 6.24
CA ARG A 129 -12.38 1.62 6.28
C ARG A 129 -13.43 0.54 6.48
N SER A 130 -13.21 -0.60 5.84
CA SER A 130 -13.99 -1.80 6.16
C SER A 130 -13.79 -2.20 7.62
N VAL A 131 -14.90 -2.56 8.28
CA VAL A 131 -14.92 -3.18 9.61
C VAL A 131 -15.16 -4.68 9.51
N ASN A 132 -15.24 -5.23 8.30
CA ASN A 132 -15.40 -6.65 8.05
C ASN A 132 -14.06 -7.36 8.31
N GLU A 133 -13.96 -8.07 9.42
CA GLU A 133 -12.73 -8.76 9.83
C GLU A 133 -12.37 -9.92 8.89
N ASP A 134 -13.34 -10.61 8.30
CA ASP A 134 -13.07 -11.69 7.34
C ASP A 134 -12.45 -11.13 6.06
N TRP A 135 -12.96 -10.00 5.57
CA TRP A 135 -12.36 -9.27 4.46
C TRP A 135 -10.93 -8.81 4.77
N ARG A 136 -10.73 -8.19 5.93
CA ARG A 136 -9.39 -7.76 6.37
C ARG A 136 -8.40 -8.92 6.40
N ARG A 137 -8.78 -10.06 6.93
CA ARG A 137 -7.96 -11.28 6.97
C ARG A 137 -7.70 -11.86 5.59
N ALA A 138 -8.68 -11.82 4.69
CA ALA A 138 -8.50 -12.25 3.30
C ALA A 138 -7.48 -11.37 2.58
N VAL A 139 -7.58 -10.04 2.76
CA VAL A 139 -6.62 -9.05 2.22
C VAL A 139 -5.21 -9.30 2.77
N ASP A 140 -5.08 -9.50 4.07
CA ASP A 140 -3.79 -9.75 4.73
C ASP A 140 -3.12 -11.02 4.20
N LYS A 141 -3.89 -12.10 4.08
CA LYS A 141 -3.41 -13.37 3.51
C LYS A 141 -2.97 -13.22 2.05
N GLU A 142 -3.70 -12.43 1.26
CA GLU A 142 -3.36 -12.20 -0.15
C GLU A 142 -2.10 -11.34 -0.29
N PHE A 143 -1.85 -10.36 0.59
CA PHE A 143 -0.58 -9.65 0.65
C PHE A 143 0.60 -10.60 0.83
N LEU A 144 0.55 -11.46 1.84
CA LEU A 144 1.61 -12.42 2.12
C LEU A 144 1.83 -13.39 0.95
N ARG A 145 0.73 -13.84 0.33
CA ARG A 145 0.78 -14.70 -0.85
C ARG A 145 1.48 -13.99 -2.02
N GLU A 146 1.08 -12.76 -2.32
CA GLU A 146 1.61 -12.01 -3.47
C GLU A 146 3.08 -11.64 -3.27
N MET A 147 3.46 -11.21 -2.06
CA MET A 147 4.85 -10.93 -1.75
C MET A 147 5.73 -12.18 -1.87
N ASN A 148 5.23 -13.34 -1.44
CA ASN A 148 5.96 -14.61 -1.55
C ASN A 148 6.13 -15.04 -3.02
N ILE A 149 5.07 -15.01 -3.82
CA ILE A 149 5.10 -15.44 -5.24
C ILE A 149 6.07 -14.58 -6.06
N ASN A 150 6.14 -13.28 -5.78
CA ASN A 150 7.01 -12.35 -6.50
C ASN A 150 8.40 -12.20 -5.85
N ASN A 151 8.73 -12.98 -4.83
CA ASN A 151 9.98 -12.89 -4.07
C ASN A 151 10.28 -11.46 -3.59
N ILE A 152 9.25 -10.74 -3.13
CA ILE A 152 9.38 -9.39 -2.61
C ILE A 152 9.97 -9.44 -1.21
N ASN A 153 11.13 -8.81 -1.03
CA ASN A 153 11.68 -8.58 0.30
C ASN A 153 10.93 -7.44 0.99
N TYR A 154 10.52 -7.65 2.22
CA TYR A 154 9.80 -6.66 3.01
C TYR A 154 10.24 -6.65 4.46
N LEU A 155 10.12 -5.48 5.10
CA LEU A 155 10.28 -5.32 6.54
C LEU A 155 8.89 -5.48 7.20
N THR A 156 8.76 -6.42 8.13
CA THR A 156 7.57 -6.48 8.98
C THR A 156 7.76 -5.57 10.19
N VAL A 157 6.78 -4.70 10.47
CA VAL A 157 6.81 -3.81 11.64
C VAL A 157 5.64 -4.09 12.57
N THR A 158 5.94 -4.13 13.89
CA THR A 158 4.98 -4.53 14.93
C THR A 158 5.07 -3.62 16.15
N GLY A 159 4.05 -3.68 17.00
CA GLY A 159 4.00 -2.95 18.26
C GLY A 159 3.40 -1.55 18.14
N SER A 160 3.75 -0.65 19.06
CA SER A 160 3.24 0.71 19.09
C SER A 160 3.66 1.53 17.86
N PRO A 161 2.95 2.63 17.53
CA PRO A 161 3.31 3.48 16.38
C PRO A 161 4.78 3.94 16.40
N MET A 162 5.31 4.34 17.56
CA MET A 162 6.72 4.77 17.67
C MET A 162 7.71 3.61 17.54
N GLN A 163 7.36 2.41 18.01
CA GLN A 163 8.21 1.24 17.80
C GLN A 163 8.33 0.91 16.30
N ARG A 164 7.22 1.00 15.57
CA ARG A 164 7.21 0.79 14.11
C ARG A 164 8.00 1.86 13.36
N VAL A 165 7.90 3.13 13.79
CA VAL A 165 8.73 4.23 13.26
C VAL A 165 10.21 3.90 13.43
N ASN A 166 10.64 3.52 14.64
CA ASN A 166 12.03 3.18 14.89
C ASN A 166 12.51 2.00 14.04
N GLN A 167 11.70 0.93 13.92
CA GLN A 167 12.01 -0.21 13.05
C GLN A 167 12.23 0.20 11.58
N ILE A 168 11.44 1.14 11.08
CA ILE A 168 11.60 1.67 9.71
C ILE A 168 12.88 2.49 9.60
N LEU A 169 13.14 3.40 10.54
CA LEU A 169 14.34 4.25 10.53
C LEU A 169 15.62 3.42 10.63
N ASP A 170 15.65 2.39 11.48
CA ASP A 170 16.78 1.49 11.63
C ASP A 170 17.08 0.66 10.37
N ASN A 171 16.11 0.52 9.47
CA ASN A 171 16.22 -0.23 8.22
C ASN A 171 16.10 0.64 6.95
N GLU A 172 16.10 1.96 7.09
CA GLU A 172 15.88 2.89 5.97
C GLU A 172 16.85 2.65 4.81
N GLY A 173 18.13 2.49 5.08
CA GLY A 173 19.13 2.24 4.04
C GLY A 173 18.87 0.97 3.21
N LYS A 174 18.41 -0.12 3.86
CA LYS A 174 18.03 -1.34 3.15
C LYS A 174 16.75 -1.14 2.31
N LEU A 175 15.77 -0.45 2.88
CA LEU A 175 14.51 -0.13 2.19
C LEU A 175 14.75 0.80 1.00
N ALA A 176 15.70 1.71 1.12
CA ALA A 176 16.10 2.61 0.05
C ALA A 176 16.91 1.94 -1.08
N GLY A 177 17.38 0.70 -0.87
CA GLY A 177 18.24 -0.01 -1.81
C GLY A 177 19.66 0.57 -1.89
N THR A 178 20.15 1.15 -0.79
CA THR A 178 21.50 1.78 -0.69
C THR A 178 22.52 0.91 0.04
N LEU A 179 22.09 -0.24 0.57
CA LEU A 179 22.93 -1.21 1.29
C LEU A 179 22.85 -2.60 0.65
#